data_b527e97af483fa5acb25d86b37ab2bd4
#
_entry.id   b527e97af483fa5acb25d86b37ab2bd4
#
_cell.length_a   1.000
_cell.length_b   1.000
_cell.length_c   1.000
_cell.angle_alpha   90.00
_cell.angle_beta   90.00
_cell.angle_gamma   90.00
#
_symmetry.space_group_name_H-M   'P 1'
#
loop_
_entity.id
_entity.type
_entity.pdbx_description
1 polymer ?
#
loop_
_entity_poly.entity_id
_entity_poly.type
_entity_poly.pdbx_seq_one_letter_code
_entity_poly.pdbx_strand_id
1 'polypeptide(L)'
;MELVYSRTPSMAAKPTPFCGGCSHGLIVKSCAEVIDSMDIAEQIAWGGSAGCTGFSSFVTDFDSFNSPHCRAPTVATGLKRCNPDSVVVLYQGDGDAASIGLGDTLHAANRGEALTVICANNCIYGMTGGQASATTPVGAVTTTTLQGSEVPPIHLAE
;
A
#
# COMPACT_ATOMS: atom_id res chain seq x y z
N MET A 1 -29.59 -23.47 3.40
CA MET A 1 -28.25 -23.20 3.96
C MET A 1 -28.05 -21.72 3.79
N GLU A 2 -27.86 -21.00 4.88
CA GLU A 2 -27.67 -19.53 4.83
C GLU A 2 -26.23 -19.23 4.36
N LEU A 3 -26.08 -18.27 3.44
CA LEU A 3 -24.77 -17.83 2.98
C LEU A 3 -24.15 -16.93 4.06
N VAL A 4 -23.09 -17.42 4.70
CA VAL A 4 -22.41 -16.71 5.79
C VAL A 4 -21.39 -15.70 5.25
N TYR A 5 -20.74 -16.01 4.11
CA TYR A 5 -19.76 -15.17 3.46
C TYR A 5 -19.66 -15.48 1.97
N SER A 6 -19.49 -14.46 1.16
CA SER A 6 -19.10 -14.59 -0.25
C SER A 6 -17.93 -13.66 -0.55
N ARG A 7 -17.14 -14.00 -1.54
CA ARG A 7 -16.10 -13.11 -2.04
C ARG A 7 -16.76 -11.82 -2.55
N THR A 8 -16.18 -10.68 -2.16
CA THR A 8 -16.63 -9.37 -2.65
C THR A 8 -16.37 -9.25 -4.17
N PRO A 9 -17.25 -8.58 -4.93
CA PRO A 9 -17.15 -8.48 -6.40
C PRO A 9 -15.80 -7.97 -6.89
N SER A 10 -15.24 -6.97 -6.26
CA SER A 10 -13.96 -6.36 -6.63
C SER A 10 -12.73 -7.21 -6.33
N MET A 11 -12.89 -8.40 -5.77
CA MET A 11 -11.80 -9.36 -5.59
C MET A 11 -11.77 -10.38 -6.73
N ALA A 12 -10.70 -10.38 -7.51
CA ALA A 12 -10.50 -11.35 -8.60
C ALA A 12 -10.52 -12.80 -8.08
N ALA A 13 -11.09 -13.71 -8.88
CA ALA A 13 -11.15 -15.14 -8.55
C ALA A 13 -9.80 -15.85 -8.83
N LYS A 14 -8.72 -15.34 -8.23
CA LYS A 14 -7.34 -15.83 -8.42
C LYS A 14 -6.70 -16.17 -7.08
N PRO A 15 -5.72 -17.08 -7.05
CA PRO A 15 -4.89 -17.30 -5.88
C PRO A 15 -4.18 -16.02 -5.45
N THR A 16 -4.06 -15.79 -4.14
CA THR A 16 -3.29 -14.66 -3.62
C THR A 16 -1.79 -14.86 -3.88
N PRO A 17 -1.07 -13.83 -4.36
CA PRO A 17 0.38 -13.88 -4.50
C PRO A 17 1.13 -13.63 -3.18
N PHE A 18 0.41 -13.27 -2.11
CA PHE A 18 1.01 -12.99 -0.82
C PHE A 18 1.38 -14.26 -0.07
N CYS A 19 2.39 -14.16 0.79
CA CYS A 19 2.81 -15.28 1.62
C CYS A 19 1.69 -15.76 2.54
N GLY A 20 1.68 -17.06 2.86
CA GLY A 20 0.71 -17.65 3.80
C GLY A 20 0.77 -16.95 5.17
N GLY A 21 -0.38 -16.47 5.66
CA GLY A 21 -0.48 -15.74 6.92
C GLY A 21 -0.06 -14.27 6.88
N CYS A 22 0.37 -13.76 5.73
CA CYS A 22 0.71 -12.34 5.58
C CYS A 22 -0.54 -11.45 5.59
N SER A 23 -0.48 -10.34 6.33
CA SER A 23 -1.60 -9.39 6.45
C SER A 23 -1.96 -8.67 5.15
N HIS A 24 -1.09 -8.67 4.13
CA HIS A 24 -1.41 -8.03 2.84
C HIS A 24 -2.72 -8.56 2.23
N GLY A 25 -2.95 -9.88 2.27
CA GLY A 25 -4.19 -10.47 1.78
C GLY A 25 -5.44 -9.98 2.52
N LEU A 26 -5.33 -9.84 3.84
CA LEU A 26 -6.42 -9.31 4.67
C LEU A 26 -6.69 -7.82 4.38
N ILE A 27 -5.64 -7.01 4.31
CA ILE A 27 -5.75 -5.57 4.02
C ILE A 27 -6.44 -5.34 2.67
N VAL A 28 -5.95 -5.98 1.61
CA VAL A 28 -6.50 -5.82 0.26
C VAL A 28 -7.97 -6.28 0.21
N LYS A 29 -8.29 -7.42 0.84
CA LYS A 29 -9.66 -7.90 0.96
C LYS A 29 -10.56 -6.89 1.66
N SER A 30 -10.14 -6.36 2.81
CA SER A 30 -10.92 -5.39 3.58
C SER A 30 -11.14 -4.09 2.80
N CYS A 31 -10.12 -3.63 2.06
CA CYS A 31 -10.28 -2.47 1.18
C CYS A 31 -11.32 -2.72 0.08
N ALA A 32 -11.26 -3.88 -0.57
CA ALA A 32 -12.22 -4.24 -1.61
C ALA A 32 -13.65 -4.32 -1.06
N GLU A 33 -13.84 -4.91 0.12
CA GLU A 33 -15.15 -4.97 0.79
C GLU A 33 -15.72 -3.58 1.11
N VAL A 34 -14.87 -2.65 1.57
CA VAL A 34 -15.28 -1.26 1.83
C VAL A 34 -15.65 -0.54 0.53
N ILE A 35 -14.82 -0.65 -0.50
CA ILE A 35 -15.05 -0.05 -1.81
C ILE A 35 -16.36 -0.52 -2.41
N ASP A 36 -16.63 -1.83 -2.39
CA ASP A 36 -17.88 -2.41 -2.87
C ASP A 36 -19.08 -1.96 -2.03
N SER A 37 -18.92 -1.85 -0.71
CA SER A 37 -19.99 -1.38 0.18
C SER A 37 -20.36 0.09 -0.04
N MET A 38 -19.43 0.89 -0.56
CA MET A 38 -19.64 2.29 -0.91
C MET A 38 -20.14 2.49 -2.35
N ASP A 39 -20.20 1.43 -3.15
CA ASP A 39 -20.59 1.46 -4.57
C ASP A 39 -19.73 2.42 -5.43
N ILE A 40 -18.41 2.40 -5.18
CA ILE A 40 -17.44 3.29 -5.86
C ILE A 40 -16.38 2.54 -6.66
N ALA A 41 -16.54 1.24 -6.88
CA ALA A 41 -15.55 0.39 -7.55
C ALA A 41 -15.14 0.92 -8.94
N GLU A 42 -16.12 1.40 -9.73
CA GLU A 42 -15.90 1.98 -11.06
C GLU A 42 -15.15 3.34 -11.04
N GLN A 43 -15.05 3.98 -9.87
CA GLN A 43 -14.38 5.27 -9.70
C GLN A 43 -12.97 5.11 -9.15
N ILE A 44 -12.62 3.89 -8.70
CA ILE A 44 -11.34 3.61 -8.06
C ILE A 44 -10.20 3.62 -9.08
N ALA A 45 -9.15 4.37 -8.76
CA ALA A 45 -7.83 4.20 -9.34
C ALA A 45 -6.89 3.69 -8.24
N TRP A 46 -6.63 2.38 -8.26
CA TRP A 46 -5.82 1.70 -7.25
C TRP A 46 -4.35 1.74 -7.61
N GLY A 47 -3.57 2.49 -6.85
CA GLY A 47 -2.14 2.68 -7.08
C GLY A 47 -1.29 1.79 -6.20
N GLY A 48 -0.40 1.01 -6.82
CA GLY A 48 0.68 0.29 -6.16
C GLY A 48 2.05 0.86 -6.53
N SER A 49 3.07 0.44 -5.80
CA SER A 49 4.44 0.65 -6.21
C SER A 49 5.23 -0.65 -6.15
N ALA A 50 6.50 -0.62 -6.54
CA ALA A 50 7.35 -1.80 -6.47
C ALA A 50 7.40 -2.34 -5.02
N GLY A 51 7.33 -3.65 -4.85
CA GLY A 51 7.24 -4.32 -3.57
C GLY A 51 5.97 -5.18 -3.45
N CYS A 52 5.72 -5.73 -2.25
CA CYS A 52 4.58 -6.61 -2.03
C CYS A 52 3.23 -5.95 -2.33
N THR A 53 3.11 -4.64 -2.12
CA THR A 53 1.88 -3.89 -2.37
C THR A 53 1.50 -3.84 -3.85
N GLY A 54 2.47 -3.87 -4.76
CA GLY A 54 2.23 -3.93 -6.21
C GLY A 54 1.51 -5.21 -6.66
N PHE A 55 1.61 -6.28 -5.88
CA PHE A 55 0.90 -7.53 -6.18
C PHE A 55 -0.61 -7.45 -5.95
N SER A 56 -1.11 -6.42 -5.28
CA SER A 56 -2.55 -6.24 -5.05
C SER A 56 -3.34 -6.14 -6.36
N SER A 57 -2.77 -5.54 -7.41
CA SER A 57 -3.37 -5.45 -8.74
C SER A 57 -3.65 -6.81 -9.41
N PHE A 58 -3.00 -7.89 -8.95
CA PHE A 58 -3.28 -9.24 -9.48
C PHE A 58 -4.52 -9.88 -8.88
N VAL A 59 -4.99 -9.38 -7.75
CA VAL A 59 -6.10 -9.97 -6.99
C VAL A 59 -7.28 -9.03 -6.80
N THR A 60 -7.19 -7.81 -7.32
CA THR A 60 -8.30 -6.85 -7.36
C THR A 60 -8.76 -6.65 -8.80
N ASP A 61 -10.02 -6.27 -8.97
CA ASP A 61 -10.67 -6.01 -10.26
C ASP A 61 -11.00 -4.51 -10.39
N PHE A 62 -10.15 -3.66 -9.84
CA PHE A 62 -10.18 -2.22 -10.01
C PHE A 62 -9.30 -1.78 -11.16
N ASP A 63 -9.57 -0.60 -11.70
CA ASP A 63 -8.58 0.11 -12.50
C ASP A 63 -7.34 0.37 -11.65
N SER A 64 -6.20 -0.15 -12.09
CA SER A 64 -4.98 -0.11 -11.30
C SER A 64 -3.78 0.42 -12.08
N PHE A 65 -2.87 1.06 -11.38
CA PHE A 65 -1.57 1.46 -11.90
C PHE A 65 -0.45 1.08 -10.94
N ASN A 66 0.71 0.79 -11.50
CA ASN A 66 1.93 0.60 -10.72
C ASN A 66 2.95 1.69 -11.06
N SER A 67 3.66 2.16 -10.06
CA SER A 67 4.73 3.14 -10.20
C SER A 67 6.10 2.52 -9.94
N PRO A 68 7.19 3.16 -10.36
CA PRO A 68 8.50 2.86 -9.80
C PRO A 68 8.47 2.97 -8.27
N HIS A 69 9.35 2.25 -7.60
CA HIS A 69 9.42 2.24 -6.13
C HIS A 69 9.42 3.67 -5.58
N CYS A 70 8.51 3.92 -4.65
CA CYS A 70 8.38 5.18 -3.92
C CYS A 70 7.83 6.38 -4.71
N ARG A 71 7.38 6.19 -5.95
CA ARG A 71 6.85 7.28 -6.79
C ARG A 71 5.32 7.28 -6.90
N ALA A 72 4.64 6.41 -6.16
CA ALA A 72 3.18 6.32 -6.22
C ALA A 72 2.48 7.66 -5.91
N PRO A 73 2.85 8.46 -4.90
CA PRO A 73 2.20 9.74 -4.63
C PRO A 73 2.36 10.75 -5.78
N THR A 74 3.51 10.75 -6.45
CA THR A 74 3.76 11.65 -7.59
C THR A 74 2.93 11.25 -8.81
N VAL A 75 2.88 9.95 -9.13
CA VAL A 75 2.05 9.44 -10.25
C VAL A 75 0.57 9.68 -9.96
N ALA A 76 0.13 9.38 -8.73
CA ALA A 76 -1.24 9.61 -8.29
C ALA A 76 -1.67 11.09 -8.35
N THR A 77 -0.77 12.00 -7.98
CA THR A 77 -0.99 13.45 -8.13
C THR A 77 -1.32 13.80 -9.59
N GLY A 78 -0.52 13.30 -10.53
CA GLY A 78 -0.76 13.51 -11.96
C GLY A 78 -2.09 12.92 -12.41
N LEU A 79 -2.37 11.67 -12.03
CA LEU A 79 -3.61 10.98 -12.38
C LEU A 79 -4.84 11.74 -11.82
N LYS A 80 -4.82 12.11 -10.54
CA LYS A 80 -5.93 12.83 -9.90
C LYS A 80 -6.21 14.18 -10.54
N ARG A 81 -5.17 14.89 -10.97
CA ARG A 81 -5.33 16.18 -11.66
C ARG A 81 -5.88 16.03 -13.08
N CYS A 82 -5.56 14.93 -13.77
CA CYS A 82 -6.11 14.62 -15.09
C CYS A 82 -7.52 14.06 -15.02
N ASN A 83 -7.85 13.33 -13.95
CA ASN A 83 -9.14 12.68 -13.72
C ASN A 83 -9.68 13.07 -12.32
N PRO A 84 -10.22 14.27 -12.18
CA PRO A 84 -10.63 14.80 -10.87
C PRO A 84 -11.77 14.01 -10.20
N ASP A 85 -12.57 13.28 -10.97
CA ASP A 85 -13.69 12.49 -10.45
C ASP A 85 -13.25 11.11 -9.91
N SER A 86 -12.04 10.64 -10.23
CA SER A 86 -11.53 9.36 -9.75
C SER A 86 -11.27 9.39 -8.24
N VAL A 87 -11.57 8.31 -7.56
CA VAL A 87 -11.16 8.06 -6.17
C VAL A 87 -9.79 7.36 -6.20
N VAL A 88 -8.74 8.09 -5.90
CA VAL A 88 -7.37 7.57 -5.99
C VAL A 88 -6.94 7.03 -4.64
N VAL A 89 -6.68 5.73 -4.58
CA VAL A 89 -6.21 5.01 -3.39
C VAL A 89 -4.84 4.44 -3.67
N LEU A 90 -3.86 4.79 -2.83
CA LEU A 90 -2.51 4.26 -2.87
C LEU A 90 -2.33 3.19 -1.81
N TYR A 91 -1.76 2.06 -2.20
CA TYR A 91 -1.37 0.99 -1.30
C TYR A 91 0.16 0.86 -1.30
N GLN A 92 0.79 1.25 -0.20
CA GLN A 92 2.25 1.35 -0.09
C GLN A 92 2.76 0.58 1.13
N GLY A 93 3.99 0.09 1.06
CA GLY A 93 4.74 -0.37 2.24
C GLY A 93 5.43 0.80 2.96
N ASP A 94 5.84 0.59 4.19
CA ASP A 94 6.58 1.58 4.98
C ASP A 94 7.93 1.95 4.36
N GLY A 95 8.68 0.98 3.85
CA GLY A 95 9.90 1.23 3.11
C GLY A 95 9.71 2.04 1.84
N ASP A 96 8.54 1.91 1.21
CA ASP A 96 8.13 2.69 0.06
C ASP A 96 7.77 4.13 0.46
N ALA A 97 6.85 4.30 1.39
CA ALA A 97 6.30 5.59 1.75
C ALA A 97 7.21 6.43 2.65
N ALA A 98 7.87 5.79 3.64
CA ALA A 98 8.61 6.49 4.70
C ALA A 98 10.13 6.50 4.51
N SER A 99 10.68 5.65 3.63
CA SER A 99 12.12 5.64 3.37
C SER A 99 12.43 6.34 2.06
N ILE A 100 12.42 5.60 0.95
CA ILE A 100 12.81 6.12 -0.36
C ILE A 100 11.83 7.18 -0.86
N GLY A 101 10.53 7.02 -0.57
CA GLY A 101 9.46 7.91 -1.04
C GLY A 101 9.05 9.01 -0.07
N LEU A 102 9.77 9.21 1.03
CA LEU A 102 9.37 10.19 2.06
C LEU A 102 9.14 11.58 1.49
N GLY A 103 10.01 12.06 0.62
CA GLY A 103 9.87 13.37 -0.02
C GLY A 103 8.60 13.47 -0.87
N ASP A 104 8.31 12.46 -1.69
CA ASP A 104 7.10 12.43 -2.52
C ASP A 104 5.83 12.38 -1.67
N THR A 105 5.83 11.57 -0.61
CA THR A 105 4.73 11.45 0.35
C THR A 105 4.46 12.78 1.06
N LEU A 106 5.49 13.41 1.61
CA LEU A 106 5.37 14.70 2.30
C LEU A 106 4.92 15.82 1.36
N HIS A 107 5.46 15.87 0.15
CA HIS A 107 5.07 16.89 -0.82
C HIS A 107 3.62 16.71 -1.32
N ALA A 108 3.14 15.48 -1.51
CA ALA A 108 1.75 15.23 -1.84
C ALA A 108 0.82 15.66 -0.69
N ALA A 109 1.16 15.30 0.55
CA ALA A 109 0.42 15.71 1.74
C ALA A 109 0.43 17.23 1.92
N ASN A 110 1.60 17.89 1.79
CA ASN A 110 1.72 19.35 1.92
C ASN A 110 0.92 20.14 0.89
N ARG A 111 0.74 19.58 -0.32
CA ARG A 111 -0.12 20.19 -1.34
C ARG A 111 -1.61 19.91 -1.12
N GLY A 112 -1.97 19.09 -0.15
CA GLY A 112 -3.37 18.70 0.09
C GLY A 112 -3.95 17.91 -1.08
N GLU A 113 -3.16 17.06 -1.73
CA GLU A 113 -3.65 16.25 -2.84
C GLU A 113 -4.78 15.31 -2.37
N ALA A 114 -5.87 15.24 -3.12
CA ALA A 114 -7.04 14.43 -2.79
C ALA A 114 -6.76 12.93 -3.07
N LEU A 115 -5.88 12.35 -2.27
CA LEU A 115 -5.42 10.98 -2.32
C LEU A 115 -5.68 10.28 -0.99
N THR A 116 -6.00 8.99 -1.03
CA THR A 116 -6.01 8.13 0.15
C THR A 116 -4.78 7.24 0.10
N VAL A 117 -3.97 7.25 1.17
CA VAL A 117 -2.77 6.41 1.26
C VAL A 117 -2.97 5.37 2.37
N ILE A 118 -2.92 4.11 2.00
CA ILE A 118 -2.96 2.97 2.93
C ILE A 118 -1.54 2.43 3.02
N CYS A 119 -0.91 2.60 4.18
CA CYS A 119 0.44 2.12 4.42
C CYS A 119 0.42 0.79 5.19
N ALA A 120 0.91 -0.28 4.55
CA ALA A 120 1.18 -1.55 5.22
C ALA A 120 2.55 -1.47 5.90
N ASN A 121 2.55 -1.06 7.17
CA ASN A 121 3.77 -0.92 7.95
C ASN A 121 4.12 -2.24 8.67
N ASN A 122 5.14 -2.92 8.19
CA ASN A 122 5.72 -4.11 8.82
C ASN A 122 7.14 -3.86 9.37
N CYS A 123 7.60 -2.61 9.34
CA CYS A 123 8.89 -2.15 9.85
C CYS A 123 10.12 -2.76 9.15
N ILE A 124 9.97 -3.27 7.92
CA ILE A 124 11.08 -3.84 7.14
C ILE A 124 10.80 -3.73 5.62
N TYR A 125 11.84 -3.91 4.81
CA TYR A 125 11.70 -4.26 3.39
C TYR A 125 11.47 -5.78 3.27
N GLY A 126 10.20 -6.21 3.29
CA GLY A 126 9.85 -7.64 3.34
C GLY A 126 10.24 -8.42 2.09
N MET A 127 9.92 -7.90 0.89
CA MET A 127 10.13 -8.60 -0.39
C MET A 127 11.61 -8.90 -0.66
N THR A 128 12.50 -8.01 -0.27
CA THR A 128 13.93 -8.12 -0.54
C THR A 128 14.71 -8.88 0.53
N GLY A 129 14.05 -9.37 1.57
CA GLY A 129 14.66 -10.27 2.58
C GLY A 129 14.79 -9.68 3.97
N GLY A 130 14.00 -8.66 4.34
CA GLY A 130 13.88 -8.19 5.72
C GLY A 130 14.96 -7.19 6.14
N GLN A 131 15.35 -6.30 5.27
CA GLN A 131 16.23 -5.17 5.61
C GLN A 131 15.49 -4.15 6.47
N ALA A 132 16.22 -3.38 7.26
CA ALA A 132 15.65 -2.28 8.03
C ALA A 132 15.05 -1.22 7.10
N SER A 133 13.87 -0.73 7.47
CA SER A 133 13.19 0.42 6.86
C SER A 133 13.28 1.64 7.77
N ALA A 134 12.77 2.78 7.33
CA ALA A 134 12.74 3.99 8.15
C ALA A 134 11.81 3.88 9.39
N THR A 135 10.94 2.88 9.43
CA THR A 135 10.02 2.64 10.56
C THR A 135 10.48 1.52 11.49
N THR A 136 11.65 0.93 11.23
CA THR A 136 12.21 -0.14 12.05
C THR A 136 12.48 0.36 13.48
N PRO A 137 11.91 -0.28 14.52
CA PRO A 137 12.13 0.14 15.90
C PRO A 137 13.60 0.07 16.33
N VAL A 138 14.00 0.94 17.26
CA VAL A 138 15.31 0.86 17.91
C VAL A 138 15.47 -0.51 18.58
N GLY A 139 16.64 -1.12 18.40
CA GLY A 139 16.98 -2.44 18.93
C GLY A 139 16.49 -3.61 18.07
N ALA A 140 15.67 -3.38 17.05
CA ALA A 140 15.20 -4.46 16.19
C ALA A 140 16.34 -5.05 15.34
N VAL A 141 16.45 -6.38 15.35
CA VAL A 141 17.41 -7.13 14.55
C VAL A 141 16.80 -7.41 13.19
N THR A 142 17.49 -6.99 12.13
CA THR A 142 17.10 -7.22 10.74
C THR A 142 18.30 -7.74 9.94
N THR A 143 18.10 -8.05 8.65
CA THR A 143 19.20 -8.50 7.79
C THR A 143 20.28 -7.42 7.54
N THR A 144 19.98 -6.15 7.83
CA THR A 144 20.94 -5.04 7.71
C THR A 144 21.30 -4.40 9.06
N THR A 145 20.68 -4.81 10.16
CA THR A 145 20.95 -4.34 11.52
C THR A 145 21.15 -5.54 12.45
N LEU A 146 22.22 -6.32 12.22
CA LEU A 146 22.46 -7.58 12.90
C LEU A 146 22.65 -7.45 14.42
N GLN A 147 23.02 -6.25 14.90
CA GLN A 147 23.21 -5.96 16.33
C GLN A 147 22.10 -5.08 16.90
N GLY A 148 21.00 -4.92 16.16
CA GLY A 148 19.90 -4.04 16.51
C GLY A 148 19.98 -2.70 15.78
N SER A 149 18.82 -2.13 15.46
CA SER A 149 18.74 -0.79 14.87
C SER A 149 19.09 0.28 15.90
N GLU A 150 19.95 1.21 15.55
CA GLU A 150 20.31 2.37 16.39
C GLU A 150 19.58 3.65 15.97
N VAL A 151 18.90 3.61 14.81
CA VAL A 151 18.23 4.78 14.23
C VAL A 151 16.79 4.87 14.78
N PRO A 152 16.37 6.03 15.31
CA PRO A 152 14.98 6.24 15.68
C PRO A 152 14.05 6.08 14.47
N PRO A 153 12.90 5.40 14.64
CA PRO A 153 11.95 5.22 13.55
C PRO A 153 11.23 6.52 13.18
N ILE A 154 10.85 6.64 11.91
CA ILE A 154 9.92 7.67 11.46
C ILE A 154 8.50 7.26 11.85
N HIS A 155 7.76 8.19 12.45
CA HIS A 155 6.34 8.06 12.77
C HIS A 155 5.51 8.63 11.61
N LEU A 156 5.12 7.77 10.69
CA LEU A 156 4.54 8.20 9.42
C LEU A 156 3.14 8.82 9.55
N ALA A 157 2.42 8.50 10.62
CA ALA A 157 1.06 8.99 10.87
C ALA A 157 1.01 10.25 11.77
N GLU A 158 2.14 10.74 12.22
CA GLU A 158 2.30 11.93 13.08
C GLU A 158 2.94 13.07 12.29
#